data_a26bcb436621e6e32b7c11c181bc0b4e
#
_entry.id   a26bcb436621e6e32b7c11c181bc0b4e
#
_cell.length_a   1.000
_cell.length_b   1.000
_cell.length_c   1.000
_cell.angle_alpha   90.00
_cell.angle_beta   90.00
_cell.angle_gamma   90.00
#
_symmetry.space_group_name_H-M   'P 1'
#
loop_
_entity.id
_entity.type
_entity.pdbx_description
1 polymer ?
#
loop_
_entity_poly.entity_id
_entity_poly.type
_entity_poly.pdbx_seq_one_letter_code
_entity_poly.pdbx_strand_id
1 'polypeptide(L)'
;GICGSCTIKIDGLTARSCLKFAVQLDGRKVETVESFKEKPETRIILEKFKAHHSLQCGFCTPGFLMIIDELLKSKIKFSENEIREALSGNLCRCTGYENIIKAAKEILAHKVIK
;
A
#
# COMPACT_ATOMS: atom_id res chain seq x y z
N GLY A 1 -6.95 -8.49 -12.07
CA GLY A 1 -5.78 -9.22 -11.53
C GLY A 1 -4.45 -8.78 -12.12
N ILE A 2 -4.39 -7.64 -12.86
CA ILE A 2 -3.16 -7.21 -13.53
C ILE A 2 -2.53 -5.99 -12.86
N CYS A 3 -3.29 -4.89 -12.66
CA CYS A 3 -2.70 -3.60 -12.31
C CYS A 3 -2.59 -3.30 -10.81
N GLY A 4 -3.34 -3.98 -9.97
CA GLY A 4 -3.33 -3.79 -8.52
C GLY A 4 -4.05 -2.55 -7.98
N SER A 5 -4.65 -1.72 -8.83
CA SER A 5 -5.36 -0.51 -8.38
C SER A 5 -6.55 -0.80 -7.48
N CYS A 6 -7.11 -2.00 -7.59
CA CYS A 6 -8.25 -2.46 -6.79
C CYS A 6 -7.85 -3.07 -5.44
N THR A 7 -6.60 -2.99 -5.02
CA THR A 7 -6.12 -3.61 -3.79
C THR A 7 -6.89 -3.08 -2.57
N ILE A 8 -7.44 -4.01 -1.81
CA ILE A 8 -8.11 -3.80 -0.53
C ILE A 8 -7.48 -4.69 0.53
N LYS A 9 -7.88 -4.55 1.79
CA LYS A 9 -7.56 -5.54 2.83
C LYS A 9 -8.77 -6.36 3.19
N ILE A 10 -8.55 -7.66 3.34
CA ILE A 10 -9.52 -8.60 3.86
C ILE A 10 -8.87 -9.27 5.07
N ASP A 11 -9.45 -9.06 6.25
CA ASP A 11 -8.89 -9.54 7.52
C ASP A 11 -7.42 -9.13 7.72
N GLY A 12 -7.07 -7.91 7.33
CA GLY A 12 -5.74 -7.33 7.50
C GLY A 12 -4.72 -7.67 6.41
N LEU A 13 -5.05 -8.53 5.47
CA LEU A 13 -4.17 -8.93 4.36
C LEU A 13 -4.64 -8.31 3.05
N THR A 14 -3.70 -7.86 2.23
CA THR A 14 -4.01 -7.27 0.92
C THR A 14 -4.53 -8.33 -0.05
N ALA A 15 -5.52 -7.92 -0.84
CA ALA A 15 -6.11 -8.75 -1.89
C ALA A 15 -6.57 -7.88 -3.05
N ARG A 16 -6.64 -8.46 -4.24
CA ARG A 16 -7.19 -7.82 -5.44
C ARG A 16 -8.70 -7.95 -5.42
N SER A 17 -9.43 -6.86 -5.20
CA SER A 17 -10.91 -6.92 -5.13
C SER A 17 -11.55 -7.37 -6.44
N CYS A 18 -10.93 -7.09 -7.58
CA CYS A 18 -11.41 -7.56 -8.89
C CYS A 18 -11.41 -9.08 -9.06
N LEU A 19 -10.66 -9.81 -8.21
CA LEU A 19 -10.59 -11.27 -8.19
C LEU A 19 -11.44 -11.91 -7.08
N LYS A 20 -12.25 -11.13 -6.39
CA LYS A 20 -13.10 -11.59 -5.29
C LYS A 20 -14.58 -11.45 -5.63
N PHE A 21 -15.35 -12.48 -5.32
CA PHE A 21 -16.81 -12.37 -5.31
C PHE A 21 -17.26 -11.79 -3.96
N ALA A 22 -18.26 -10.93 -3.98
CA ALA A 22 -18.79 -10.32 -2.76
C ALA A 22 -19.26 -11.36 -1.73
N VAL A 23 -19.79 -12.49 -2.18
CA VAL A 23 -20.21 -13.59 -1.31
C VAL A 23 -19.05 -14.19 -0.50
N GLN A 24 -17.83 -14.12 -0.99
CA GLN A 24 -16.64 -14.62 -0.27
C GLN A 24 -16.26 -13.73 0.92
N LEU A 25 -16.81 -12.51 0.97
CA LEU A 25 -16.49 -11.53 2.01
C LEU A 25 -17.49 -11.55 3.17
N ASP A 26 -18.48 -12.42 3.12
CA ASP A 26 -19.44 -12.57 4.22
C ASP A 26 -18.71 -12.95 5.51
N GLY A 27 -18.98 -12.21 6.58
CA GLY A 27 -18.29 -12.38 7.88
C GLY A 27 -16.84 -11.91 7.92
N ARG A 28 -16.31 -11.32 6.84
CA ARG A 28 -14.94 -10.81 6.75
C ARG A 28 -14.86 -9.31 7.02
N LYS A 29 -13.73 -8.88 7.58
CA LYS A 29 -13.44 -7.46 7.74
C LYS A 29 -12.78 -6.92 6.47
N VAL A 30 -13.45 -6.01 5.78
CA VAL A 30 -12.93 -5.37 4.56
C VAL A 30 -12.51 -3.94 4.89
N GLU A 31 -11.32 -3.55 4.46
CA GLU A 31 -10.81 -2.19 4.57
C GLU A 31 -10.38 -1.67 3.21
N THR A 32 -10.74 -0.43 2.93
CA THR A 32 -10.34 0.31 1.73
C THR A 32 -9.48 1.51 2.11
N VAL A 33 -8.88 2.17 1.12
CA VAL A 33 -7.95 3.29 1.36
C VAL A 33 -8.59 4.47 2.10
N GLU A 34 -9.90 4.62 2.04
CA GLU A 34 -10.64 5.66 2.75
C GLU A 34 -10.43 5.59 4.26
N SER A 35 -10.20 4.38 4.79
CA SER A 35 -9.93 4.18 6.22
C SER A 35 -8.64 4.88 6.70
N PHE A 36 -7.74 5.26 5.79
CA PHE A 36 -6.48 5.93 6.12
C PHE A 36 -6.68 7.31 6.75
N LYS A 37 -7.79 7.99 6.44
CA LYS A 37 -8.13 9.28 7.03
C LYS A 37 -8.47 9.18 8.51
N GLU A 38 -8.96 8.02 8.93
CA GLU A 38 -9.46 7.78 10.28
C GLU A 38 -8.39 7.21 11.22
N LYS A 39 -7.27 6.73 10.67
CA LYS A 39 -6.23 6.03 11.41
C LYS A 39 -4.97 6.88 11.56
N PRO A 40 -4.59 7.29 12.77
CA PRO A 40 -3.37 8.07 12.99
C PRO A 40 -2.10 7.37 12.50
N GLU A 41 -2.02 6.04 12.61
CA GLU A 41 -0.86 5.25 12.20
C GLU A 41 -0.61 5.26 10.70
N THR A 42 -1.62 5.55 9.89
CA THR A 42 -1.47 5.63 8.43
C THR A 42 -1.08 7.02 7.94
N ARG A 43 -1.10 8.02 8.83
CA ARG A 43 -0.73 9.40 8.48
C ARG A 43 0.68 9.49 7.91
N ILE A 44 1.63 8.79 8.50
CA ILE A 44 3.02 8.77 8.02
C ILE A 44 3.12 8.32 6.56
N ILE A 45 2.29 7.37 6.14
CA ILE A 45 2.27 6.87 4.77
C ILE A 45 1.86 8.00 3.82
N LEU A 46 0.78 8.70 4.13
CA LEU A 46 0.27 9.80 3.31
C LEU A 46 1.26 10.97 3.25
N GLU A 47 1.86 11.33 4.37
CA GLU A 47 2.85 12.41 4.46
C GLU A 47 4.09 12.11 3.62
N LYS A 48 4.63 10.88 3.70
CA LYS A 48 5.82 10.49 2.93
C LYS A 48 5.52 10.36 1.43
N PHE A 49 4.36 9.84 1.06
CA PHE A 49 3.93 9.85 -0.34
C PHE A 49 3.89 11.26 -0.92
N LYS A 50 3.35 12.20 -0.17
CA LYS A 50 3.31 13.61 -0.56
C LYS A 50 4.72 14.22 -0.64
N ALA A 51 5.54 14.00 0.38
CA ALA A 51 6.88 14.58 0.47
C ALA A 51 7.82 14.11 -0.66
N HIS A 52 7.69 12.86 -1.09
CA HIS A 52 8.47 12.29 -2.18
C HIS A 52 7.83 12.47 -3.57
N HIS A 53 6.74 13.21 -3.67
CA HIS A 53 6.00 13.37 -4.93
C HIS A 53 5.69 12.02 -5.61
N SER A 54 5.24 11.04 -4.80
CA SER A 54 5.04 9.66 -5.23
C SER A 54 3.76 9.41 -6.00
N LEU A 55 3.02 10.46 -6.33
CA LEU A 55 1.78 10.38 -7.10
C LEU A 55 1.70 11.53 -8.11
N GLN A 56 1.04 11.28 -9.23
CA GLN A 56 0.70 12.27 -10.24
C GLN A 56 -0.82 12.24 -10.48
N CYS A 57 -1.32 11.34 -11.34
CA CYS A 57 -2.77 11.22 -11.53
C CYS A 57 -3.49 10.65 -10.29
N GLY A 58 -2.80 9.88 -9.46
CA GLY A 58 -3.34 9.30 -8.21
C GLY A 58 -4.13 8.00 -8.40
N PHE A 59 -4.31 7.50 -9.62
CA PHE A 59 -5.12 6.31 -9.86
C PHE A 59 -4.52 5.03 -9.25
N CYS A 60 -3.20 4.85 -9.33
CA CYS A 60 -2.49 3.70 -8.76
C CYS A 60 -2.25 3.83 -7.25
N THR A 61 -2.39 5.03 -6.71
CA THR A 61 -1.99 5.36 -5.33
C THR A 61 -2.68 4.51 -4.28
N PRO A 62 -4.01 4.28 -4.31
CA PRO A 62 -4.67 3.44 -3.32
C PRO A 62 -4.07 2.05 -3.19
N GLY A 63 -3.74 1.40 -4.30
CA GLY A 63 -3.15 0.08 -4.30
C GLY A 63 -1.78 0.04 -3.61
N PHE A 64 -0.90 0.99 -3.91
CA PHE A 64 0.40 1.09 -3.26
C PHE A 64 0.27 1.38 -1.77
N LEU A 65 -0.61 2.29 -1.38
CA LEU A 65 -0.83 2.63 0.03
C LEU A 65 -1.28 1.41 0.85
N MET A 66 -2.18 0.60 0.31
CA MET A 66 -2.69 -0.60 0.99
C MET A 66 -1.58 -1.62 1.23
N ILE A 67 -0.71 -1.86 0.25
CA ILE A 67 0.42 -2.79 0.40
C ILE A 67 1.44 -2.25 1.40
N ILE A 68 1.80 -0.97 1.29
CA ILE A 68 2.77 -0.36 2.21
C ILE A 68 2.26 -0.41 3.66
N ASP A 69 0.97 -0.21 3.89
CA ASP A 69 0.38 -0.34 5.23
C ASP A 69 0.46 -1.77 5.76
N GLU A 70 0.25 -2.77 4.92
CA GLU A 70 0.45 -4.18 5.31
C GLU A 70 1.91 -4.45 5.68
N LEU A 71 2.86 -4.02 4.85
CA LEU A 71 4.28 -4.17 5.14
C LEU A 71 4.69 -3.44 6.43
N LEU A 72 4.14 -2.23 6.66
CA LEU A 72 4.41 -1.45 7.86
C LEU A 72 3.92 -2.17 9.13
N LYS A 73 2.80 -2.87 9.06
CA LYS A 73 2.23 -3.64 10.18
C LYS A 73 2.89 -4.98 10.39
N SER A 74 3.57 -5.52 9.41
CA SER A 74 4.35 -6.74 9.58
C SER A 74 5.53 -6.48 10.53
N LYS A 75 6.02 -7.51 11.22
CA LYS A 75 7.18 -7.38 12.13
C LYS A 75 8.51 -7.61 11.42
N ILE A 76 8.50 -7.70 10.10
CA ILE A 76 9.67 -8.04 9.28
C ILE A 76 10.36 -6.75 8.81
N LYS A 77 11.69 -6.76 8.78
CA LYS A 77 12.49 -5.71 8.17
C LYS A 77 12.72 -6.07 6.70
N PHE A 78 12.46 -5.13 5.80
CA PHE A 78 12.58 -5.33 4.36
C PHE A 78 13.80 -4.61 3.80
N SER A 79 14.55 -5.31 2.94
CA SER A 79 15.54 -4.69 2.06
C SER A 79 14.84 -3.93 0.93
N GLU A 80 15.59 -3.07 0.22
CA GLU A 80 15.04 -2.37 -0.94
C GLU A 80 14.50 -3.32 -2.01
N ASN A 81 15.21 -4.42 -2.28
CA ASN A 81 14.77 -5.39 -3.27
C ASN A 81 13.46 -6.07 -2.88
N GLU A 82 13.30 -6.42 -1.61
CA GLU A 82 12.05 -7.00 -1.11
C GLU A 82 10.88 -5.99 -1.18
N ILE A 83 11.14 -4.71 -0.94
CA ILE A 83 10.15 -3.65 -1.11
C ILE A 83 9.75 -3.55 -2.58
N ARG A 84 10.70 -3.54 -3.50
CA ARG A 84 10.43 -3.51 -4.95
C ARG A 84 9.61 -4.72 -5.39
N GLU A 85 9.96 -5.89 -4.91
CA GLU A 85 9.23 -7.13 -5.19
C GLU A 85 7.80 -7.08 -4.65
N ALA A 86 7.61 -6.67 -3.41
CA ALA A 86 6.29 -6.55 -2.80
C ALA A 86 5.38 -5.57 -3.55
N LEU A 87 5.94 -4.49 -4.09
CA LEU A 87 5.20 -3.46 -4.83
C LEU A 87 5.08 -3.76 -6.33
N SER A 88 5.76 -4.78 -6.85
CA SER A 88 5.83 -5.06 -8.30
C SER A 88 4.49 -5.46 -8.93
N GLY A 89 3.55 -5.93 -8.12
CA GLY A 89 2.20 -6.26 -8.57
C GLY A 89 1.28 -5.06 -8.82
N ASN A 90 1.74 -3.85 -8.52
CA ASN A 90 0.99 -2.61 -8.73
C ASN A 90 1.62 -1.80 -9.86
N LEU A 91 0.80 -1.44 -10.84
CA LEU A 91 1.26 -0.71 -12.02
C LEU A 91 0.97 0.79 -11.87
N CYS A 92 1.95 1.60 -12.30
CA CYS A 92 1.84 3.04 -12.40
C CYS A 92 2.36 3.51 -13.76
N ARG A 93 1.55 4.25 -14.51
CA ARG A 93 1.94 4.77 -15.82
C ARG A 93 2.69 6.11 -15.74
N CYS A 94 2.53 6.83 -14.63
CA CYS A 94 2.94 8.22 -14.51
C CYS A 94 4.32 8.40 -13.85
N THR A 95 4.58 7.73 -12.74
CA THR A 95 5.67 8.08 -11.81
C THR A 95 7.03 7.46 -12.13
N GLY A 96 7.08 6.36 -12.88
CA GLY A 96 8.30 5.57 -13.06
C GLY A 96 8.73 4.81 -11.81
N TYR A 97 7.88 4.71 -10.79
CA TYR A 97 8.03 3.93 -9.54
C TYR A 97 9.09 4.45 -8.55
N GLU A 98 10.13 5.12 -8.97
CA GLU A 98 11.30 5.44 -8.13
C GLU A 98 10.93 6.23 -6.88
N ASN A 99 10.08 7.25 -7.02
CA ASN A 99 9.63 8.05 -5.88
C ASN A 99 8.72 7.26 -4.94
N ILE A 100 7.95 6.31 -5.46
CA ILE A 100 7.13 5.40 -4.66
C ILE A 100 8.04 4.50 -3.80
N ILE A 101 9.10 3.96 -4.39
CA ILE A 101 10.06 3.13 -3.66
C ILE A 101 10.78 3.94 -2.57
N LYS A 102 11.20 5.17 -2.87
CA LYS A 102 11.83 6.07 -1.88
C LYS A 102 10.90 6.33 -0.70
N ALA A 103 9.64 6.65 -0.96
CA ALA A 103 8.65 6.85 0.09
C ALA A 103 8.46 5.58 0.93
N ALA A 104 8.30 4.43 0.28
CA ALA A 104 8.12 3.15 0.96
C ALA A 104 9.32 2.81 1.87
N LYS A 105 10.54 3.02 1.40
CA LYS A 105 11.77 2.82 2.20
C LYS A 105 11.74 3.67 3.46
N GLU A 106 11.42 4.94 3.33
CA GLU A 106 11.40 5.87 4.47
C GLU A 106 10.27 5.52 5.45
N ILE A 107 9.09 5.17 4.96
CA ILE A 107 7.97 4.73 5.79
C ILE A 107 8.34 3.48 6.59
N LEU A 108 8.92 2.48 5.93
CA LEU A 108 9.27 1.21 6.57
C LEU A 108 10.46 1.35 7.51
N ALA A 109 11.34 2.33 7.31
CA ALA A 109 12.42 2.66 8.24
C ALA A 109 11.90 3.18 9.57
N HIS A 110 10.80 3.93 9.60
CA HIS A 110 10.15 4.39 10.82
C HIS A 110 9.71 3.26 11.76
N LYS A 111 9.47 2.08 11.22
CA LYS A 111 9.12 0.89 12.00
C LYS A 111 10.23 0.39 12.91
N VAL A 112 11.47 0.61 12.52
CA VAL A 112 12.65 0.11 13.24
C VAL A 112 12.97 0.95 14.48
N ILE A 113 12.43 2.16 14.56
CA ILE A 113 12.67 3.13 15.63
C ILE A 113 11.68 2.96 16.79
N LYS A 114 10.64 2.20 16.59
CA LYS A 114 9.63 1.86 17.61
C LYS A 114 9.82 0.43 18.12
#